data_c1c8c67b3846ac1188a6400beb5ebb8d
#
_entry.id   c1c8c67b3846ac1188a6400beb5ebb8d
#
_cell.length_a   1.000
_cell.length_b   1.000
_cell.length_c   1.000
_cell.angle_alpha   90.00
_cell.angle_beta   90.00
_cell.angle_gamma   90.00
#
_symmetry.space_group_name_H-M   'P 1'
#
loop_
_entity.id
_entity.type
_entity.pdbx_description
1 polymer ?
#
loop_
_entity_poly.entity_id
_entity_poly.type
_entity_poly.pdbx_seq_one_letter_code
_entity_poly.pdbx_strand_id
1 'polypeptide(L)'
;ARDKEIVPGAYVQYTYNWNDKLMIMAGLRADYSSVYGTFVTPRAHVKWAPNEIFNLRASAGKGYRATHALAENNYLLASSRRVVIDPDLDMEEAWNYGVSAALYIPLFHKTLNLNLEYYYTDFLRQMVVDMDSNPHEVHFTQLKGKSYSHTFQAEASYPFFKGFTLTAAYRLTDVKTTYGGVLRERPFVGRYKGLLTASYQTPLGIWQFDVTLQLNGGGRLPQSYMLEQGIPAWNSRYKAYEQLNVQVTRYFRHWSIYVGGENLTGFKQKNPIIDASNPWGSNFDSTLTWGPMHGAVYYVGVRFNWERL
;
A
#
# COMPACT_ATOMS: atom_id res chain seq x y z
N ALA A 1 30.41 -7.86 -7.93
CA ALA A 1 30.89 -6.48 -7.97
C ALA A 1 30.19 -5.72 -6.83
N ARG A 2 30.92 -4.96 -6.03
CA ARG A 2 30.34 -4.00 -5.09
C ARG A 2 30.20 -2.70 -5.89
N ASP A 3 29.02 -2.44 -6.38
CA ASP A 3 28.73 -1.12 -6.95
C ASP A 3 28.64 -0.14 -5.79
N LYS A 4 29.55 0.83 -5.80
CA LYS A 4 29.61 1.88 -4.79
C LYS A 4 29.00 3.13 -5.41
N GLU A 5 27.83 3.51 -4.92
CA GLU A 5 27.19 4.77 -5.28
C GLU A 5 27.53 5.85 -4.24
N ILE A 6 27.83 7.06 -4.70
CA ILE A 6 28.05 8.24 -3.86
C ILE A 6 27.06 9.30 -4.32
N VAL A 7 26.28 9.83 -3.36
CA VAL A 7 25.22 10.81 -3.64
C VAL A 7 25.36 12.02 -2.72
N PRO A 8 26.27 12.97 -3.01
CA PRO A 8 26.27 14.26 -2.33
C PRO A 8 25.05 15.08 -2.76
N GLY A 9 24.50 15.86 -1.82
CA GLY A 9 23.35 16.72 -2.09
C GLY A 9 23.30 17.93 -1.20
N ALA A 10 22.59 18.95 -1.66
CA ALA A 10 22.32 20.17 -0.93
C ALA A 10 20.84 20.52 -1.06
N TYR A 11 20.30 21.19 -0.03
CA TYR A 11 18.90 21.62 -0.08
C TYR A 11 18.72 22.99 0.56
N VAL A 12 17.67 23.67 0.12
CA VAL A 12 17.15 24.88 0.74
C VAL A 12 15.66 24.70 0.98
N GLN A 13 15.20 25.17 2.12
CA GLN A 13 13.79 25.14 2.50
C GLN A 13 13.40 26.45 3.15
N TYR A 14 12.26 26.98 2.73
CA TYR A 14 11.62 28.14 3.36
C TYR A 14 10.28 27.71 3.92
N THR A 15 9.98 28.15 5.15
CA THR A 15 8.70 27.91 5.81
C THR A 15 8.14 29.24 6.30
N TYR A 16 6.95 29.56 5.83
CA TYR A 16 6.16 30.69 6.29
C TYR A 16 5.04 30.18 7.18
N ASN A 17 4.89 30.74 8.38
CA ASN A 17 3.81 30.42 9.32
C ASN A 17 3.08 31.71 9.72
N TRP A 18 1.75 31.72 9.49
CA TRP A 18 0.89 32.80 9.88
C TRP A 18 -0.09 32.33 10.94
N ASN A 19 0.19 32.71 12.20
CA ASN A 19 -0.65 32.42 13.38
C ASN A 19 -1.13 30.95 13.48
N ASP A 20 -0.31 30.00 13.08
CA ASP A 20 -0.61 28.56 13.01
C ASP A 20 -1.84 28.19 12.15
N LYS A 21 -2.50 29.19 11.57
CA LYS A 21 -3.65 29.00 10.68
C LYS A 21 -3.27 28.71 9.24
N LEU A 22 -2.18 29.31 8.79
CA LEU A 22 -1.66 29.07 7.45
C LEU A 22 -0.16 28.80 7.52
N MET A 23 0.26 27.64 7.06
CA MET A 23 1.68 27.31 6.89
C MET A 23 1.95 27.00 5.42
N ILE A 24 2.94 27.64 4.86
CA ILE A 24 3.41 27.39 3.49
C ILE A 24 4.88 27.01 3.59
N MET A 25 5.22 25.87 3.02
CA MET A 25 6.59 25.38 2.92
C MET A 25 6.95 25.15 1.46
N ALA A 26 8.08 25.69 1.03
CA ALA A 26 8.70 25.42 -0.27
C ALA A 26 10.13 24.94 -0.07
N GLY A 27 10.53 23.93 -0.81
CA GLY A 27 11.87 23.37 -0.71
C GLY A 27 12.39 22.95 -2.09
N LEU A 28 13.69 23.10 -2.25
CA LEU A 28 14.42 22.63 -3.42
C LEU A 28 15.64 21.85 -2.95
N ARG A 29 15.82 20.66 -3.47
CA ARG A 29 16.98 19.83 -3.23
C ARG A 29 17.61 19.43 -4.54
N ALA A 30 18.94 19.50 -4.62
CA ALA A 30 19.75 19.02 -5.72
C ALA A 30 20.72 17.95 -5.21
N ASP A 31 20.75 16.82 -5.87
CA ASP A 31 21.65 15.70 -5.58
C ASP A 31 22.42 15.34 -6.84
N TYR A 32 23.61 14.80 -6.66
CA TYR A 32 24.42 14.22 -7.73
C TYR A 32 24.72 12.77 -7.38
N SER A 33 24.23 11.83 -8.20
CA SER A 33 24.60 10.42 -8.10
C SER A 33 25.77 10.14 -9.01
N SER A 34 26.77 9.42 -8.51
CA SER A 34 27.90 8.94 -9.32
C SER A 34 27.49 7.94 -10.42
N VAL A 35 26.27 7.40 -10.36
CA VAL A 35 25.70 6.44 -11.32
C VAL A 35 24.72 7.13 -12.27
N TYR A 36 23.80 7.96 -11.73
CA TYR A 36 22.66 8.50 -12.45
C TYR A 36 22.76 10.00 -12.80
N GLY A 37 23.84 10.68 -12.35
CA GLY A 37 24.05 12.11 -12.61
C GLY A 37 23.23 13.01 -11.68
N THR A 38 22.94 14.23 -12.14
CA THR A 38 22.30 15.28 -11.33
C THR A 38 20.79 15.23 -11.44
N PHE A 39 20.10 15.36 -10.30
CA PHE A 39 18.65 15.46 -10.23
C PHE A 39 18.20 16.48 -9.17
N VAL A 40 17.02 17.07 -9.41
CA VAL A 40 16.48 18.14 -8.60
C VAL A 40 15.06 17.78 -8.14
N THR A 41 14.80 17.92 -6.83
CA THR A 41 13.51 17.59 -6.20
C THR A 41 12.87 18.84 -5.60
N PRO A 42 12.05 19.57 -6.37
CA PRO A 42 11.20 20.63 -5.84
C PRO A 42 10.04 20.03 -5.05
N ARG A 43 9.65 20.70 -3.95
CA ARG A 43 8.47 20.35 -3.17
C ARG A 43 7.81 21.59 -2.59
N ALA A 44 6.49 21.52 -2.46
CA ALA A 44 5.69 22.53 -1.80
C ALA A 44 4.61 21.87 -0.94
N HIS A 45 4.33 22.46 0.21
CA HIS A 45 3.25 22.04 1.11
C HIS A 45 2.52 23.28 1.63
N VAL A 46 1.21 23.18 1.70
CA VAL A 46 0.34 24.17 2.30
C VAL A 46 -0.51 23.49 3.35
N LYS A 47 -0.56 24.03 4.55
CA LYS A 47 -1.51 23.67 5.60
C LYS A 47 -2.36 24.89 5.89
N TRP A 48 -3.67 24.70 5.88
CA TRP A 48 -4.63 25.72 6.25
C TRP A 48 -5.60 25.17 7.30
N ALA A 49 -5.54 25.74 8.49
CA ALA A 49 -6.34 25.37 9.65
C ALA A 49 -7.02 26.63 10.23
N PRO A 50 -8.10 27.14 9.62
CA PRO A 50 -8.75 28.40 10.04
C PRO A 50 -9.34 28.31 11.44
N ASN A 51 -9.70 27.10 11.89
CA ASN A 51 -10.26 26.80 13.20
C ASN A 51 -9.89 25.37 13.63
N GLU A 52 -10.34 24.96 14.82
CA GLU A 52 -10.05 23.65 15.41
C GLU A 52 -10.81 22.48 14.72
N ILE A 53 -11.87 22.80 13.96
CA ILE A 53 -12.73 21.81 13.31
C ILE A 53 -12.15 21.36 11.97
N PHE A 54 -11.45 22.25 11.26
CA PHE A 54 -11.06 22.03 9.88
C PHE A 54 -9.55 22.21 9.67
N ASN A 55 -8.92 21.24 9.03
CA ASN A 55 -7.52 21.29 8.66
C ASN A 55 -7.36 20.74 7.23
N LEU A 56 -6.97 21.60 6.30
CA LEU A 56 -6.68 21.26 4.91
C LEU A 56 -5.18 21.26 4.68
N ARG A 57 -4.69 20.26 3.96
CA ARG A 57 -3.31 20.20 3.51
C ARG A 57 -3.28 19.92 2.02
N ALA A 58 -2.39 20.60 1.31
CA ALA A 58 -2.08 20.34 -0.07
C ALA A 58 -0.55 20.18 -0.22
N SER A 59 -0.14 19.30 -1.10
CA SER A 59 1.27 19.04 -1.37
C SER A 59 1.51 18.80 -2.85
N ALA A 60 2.64 19.22 -3.35
CA ALA A 60 3.16 18.89 -4.66
C ALA A 60 4.67 18.70 -4.55
N GLY A 61 5.21 17.67 -5.18
CA GLY A 61 6.63 17.42 -5.16
C GLY A 61 7.08 16.40 -6.19
N LYS A 62 8.33 16.54 -6.59
CA LYS A 62 9.01 15.62 -7.49
C LYS A 62 9.88 14.68 -6.66
N GLY A 63 9.91 13.40 -7.03
CA GLY A 63 10.72 12.39 -6.36
C GLY A 63 11.52 11.58 -7.36
N TYR A 64 12.65 11.06 -6.90
CA TYR A 64 13.52 10.15 -7.63
C TYR A 64 13.80 8.92 -6.79
N ARG A 65 13.99 7.78 -7.46
CA ARG A 65 14.36 6.52 -6.81
C ARG A 65 15.30 5.73 -7.70
N ALA A 66 16.42 5.26 -7.14
CA ALA A 66 17.29 4.30 -7.83
C ALA A 66 16.53 2.98 -8.04
N THR A 67 16.70 2.38 -9.21
CA THR A 67 16.06 1.10 -9.55
C THR A 67 16.93 -0.07 -9.12
N HIS A 68 16.36 -1.00 -8.35
CA HIS A 68 17.02 -2.25 -7.93
C HIS A 68 16.17 -3.44 -8.36
N ALA A 69 16.22 -3.78 -9.66
CA ALA A 69 15.32 -4.75 -10.29
C ALA A 69 15.15 -6.04 -9.49
N LEU A 70 16.23 -6.75 -9.16
CA LEU A 70 16.18 -8.03 -8.45
C LEU A 70 15.97 -7.86 -6.94
N ALA A 71 16.56 -6.84 -6.31
CA ALA A 71 16.41 -6.65 -4.87
C ALA A 71 14.97 -6.33 -4.47
N GLU A 72 14.25 -5.59 -5.31
CA GLU A 72 12.85 -5.23 -5.07
C GLU A 72 11.86 -6.31 -5.53
N ASN A 73 12.29 -7.21 -6.41
CA ASN A 73 11.43 -8.20 -7.05
C ASN A 73 11.99 -9.63 -6.94
N ASN A 74 12.70 -9.93 -5.86
CA ASN A 74 13.32 -11.24 -5.64
C ASN A 74 12.32 -12.41 -5.60
N TYR A 75 11.05 -12.14 -5.26
CA TYR A 75 9.98 -13.14 -5.27
C TYR A 75 9.77 -13.74 -6.67
N LEU A 76 10.10 -13.01 -7.75
CA LEU A 76 9.99 -13.50 -9.12
C LEU A 76 10.96 -14.65 -9.43
N LEU A 77 12.02 -14.81 -8.62
CA LEU A 77 12.95 -15.95 -8.72
C LEU A 77 12.31 -17.28 -8.28
N ALA A 78 11.14 -17.24 -7.64
CA ALA A 78 10.37 -18.43 -7.26
C ALA A 78 9.46 -18.92 -8.39
N SER A 79 9.88 -18.76 -9.64
CA SER A 79 9.22 -19.24 -10.85
C SER A 79 10.25 -19.78 -11.85
N SER A 80 9.79 -20.52 -12.85
CA SER A 80 10.63 -20.96 -13.98
C SER A 80 10.84 -19.88 -15.04
N ARG A 81 10.38 -18.66 -14.80
CA ARG A 81 10.54 -17.53 -15.74
C ARG A 81 11.99 -17.10 -15.86
N ARG A 82 12.44 -16.90 -17.07
CA ARG A 82 13.72 -16.25 -17.34
C ARG A 82 13.61 -14.77 -17.03
N VAL A 83 14.55 -14.26 -16.23
CA VAL A 83 14.64 -12.83 -15.91
C VAL A 83 15.41 -12.12 -17.01
N VAL A 84 14.81 -11.10 -17.61
CA VAL A 84 15.40 -10.24 -18.63
C VAL A 84 15.39 -8.80 -18.11
N ILE A 85 16.58 -8.24 -17.90
CA ILE A 85 16.75 -6.87 -17.41
C ILE A 85 17.28 -6.01 -18.53
N ASP A 86 16.55 -4.94 -18.86
CA ASP A 86 16.99 -3.96 -19.85
C ASP A 86 18.25 -3.25 -19.31
N PRO A 87 19.33 -3.19 -20.08
CA PRO A 87 20.56 -2.52 -19.65
C PRO A 87 20.39 -1.00 -19.48
N ASP A 88 19.39 -0.41 -20.10
CA ASP A 88 19.12 1.03 -20.10
C ASP A 88 18.16 1.49 -19.00
N LEU A 89 18.02 0.69 -17.93
CA LEU A 89 17.20 1.09 -16.78
C LEU A 89 17.80 2.32 -16.08
N ASP A 90 17.00 3.36 -15.99
CA ASP A 90 17.35 4.65 -15.35
C ASP A 90 16.63 4.79 -14.01
N MET A 91 16.95 5.85 -13.25
CA MET A 91 16.21 6.21 -12.04
C MET A 91 14.73 6.41 -12.34
N GLU A 92 13.91 5.97 -11.41
CA GLU A 92 12.49 6.34 -11.43
C GLU A 92 12.32 7.80 -11.04
N GLU A 93 11.37 8.45 -11.70
CA GLU A 93 11.06 9.87 -11.52
C GLU A 93 9.55 10.06 -11.58
N ALA A 94 8.99 10.73 -10.57
CA ALA A 94 7.56 10.98 -10.50
C ALA A 94 7.23 12.32 -9.87
N TRP A 95 6.14 12.93 -10.33
CA TRP A 95 5.44 13.98 -9.61
C TRP A 95 4.35 13.37 -8.73
N ASN A 96 4.26 13.86 -7.50
CA ASN A 96 3.17 13.52 -6.59
C ASN A 96 2.43 14.80 -6.19
N TYR A 97 1.10 14.73 -6.26
CA TYR A 97 0.17 15.77 -5.84
C TYR A 97 -0.77 15.18 -4.81
N GLY A 98 -0.96 15.88 -3.70
CA GLY A 98 -1.79 15.41 -2.63
C GLY A 98 -2.67 16.50 -2.03
N VAL A 99 -3.90 16.15 -1.68
CA VAL A 99 -4.79 16.98 -0.88
C VAL A 99 -5.38 16.12 0.22
N SER A 100 -5.37 16.61 1.45
CA SER A 100 -6.01 15.94 2.58
C SER A 100 -6.79 16.94 3.44
N ALA A 101 -7.96 16.52 3.92
CA ALA A 101 -8.80 17.30 4.82
C ALA A 101 -9.09 16.48 6.08
N ALA A 102 -8.82 17.04 7.26
CA ALA A 102 -9.22 16.50 8.54
C ALA A 102 -10.32 17.40 9.14
N LEU A 103 -11.44 16.77 9.52
CA LEU A 103 -12.58 17.45 10.12
C LEU A 103 -12.88 16.82 11.49
N TYR A 104 -13.00 17.66 12.51
CA TYR A 104 -13.33 17.29 13.89
C TYR A 104 -14.72 17.83 14.22
N ILE A 105 -15.75 17.12 13.81
CA ILE A 105 -17.14 17.59 13.84
C ILE A 105 -17.77 17.25 15.19
N PRO A 106 -18.15 18.26 16.01
CA PRO A 106 -18.92 18.00 17.23
C PRO A 106 -20.29 17.41 16.86
N LEU A 107 -20.59 16.22 17.39
CA LEU A 107 -21.83 15.51 17.11
C LEU A 107 -22.29 14.80 18.39
N PHE A 108 -23.52 15.07 18.90
CA PHE A 108 -24.09 14.43 20.10
C PHE A 108 -23.14 14.38 21.30
N HIS A 109 -22.52 15.52 21.67
CA HIS A 109 -21.56 15.68 22.76
C HIS A 109 -20.22 14.91 22.60
N LYS A 110 -19.91 14.44 21.39
CA LYS A 110 -18.68 13.78 21.04
C LYS A 110 -18.14 14.34 19.73
N THR A 111 -16.96 13.93 19.34
CA THR A 111 -16.33 14.39 18.10
C THR A 111 -16.29 13.27 17.08
N LEU A 112 -16.88 13.50 15.92
CA LEU A 112 -16.66 12.70 14.74
C LEU A 112 -15.34 13.15 14.09
N ASN A 113 -14.37 12.25 13.99
CA ASN A 113 -13.15 12.48 13.25
C ASN A 113 -13.33 11.96 11.82
N LEU A 114 -13.22 12.85 10.84
CA LEU A 114 -13.32 12.51 9.42
C LEU A 114 -12.05 12.95 8.71
N ASN A 115 -11.35 12.00 8.07
CA ASN A 115 -10.18 12.24 7.25
C ASN A 115 -10.49 11.89 5.79
N LEU A 116 -10.21 12.81 4.88
CA LEU A 116 -10.35 12.62 3.44
C LEU A 116 -9.01 12.89 2.79
N GLU A 117 -8.56 12.01 1.92
CA GLU A 117 -7.27 12.13 1.25
C GLU A 117 -7.39 11.77 -0.23
N TYR A 118 -6.72 12.52 -1.06
CA TYR A 118 -6.57 12.22 -2.47
C TYR A 118 -5.13 12.46 -2.89
N TYR A 119 -4.55 11.48 -3.57
CA TYR A 119 -3.20 11.55 -4.14
C TYR A 119 -3.23 11.17 -5.62
N TYR A 120 -2.50 11.94 -6.40
CA TYR A 120 -2.18 11.64 -7.79
C TYR A 120 -0.68 11.56 -7.96
N THR A 121 -0.19 10.47 -8.55
CA THR A 121 1.22 10.31 -8.89
C THR A 121 1.33 10.10 -10.40
N ASP A 122 2.15 10.91 -11.04
CA ASP A 122 2.49 10.81 -12.47
C ASP A 122 3.95 10.37 -12.60
N PHE A 123 4.16 9.19 -13.17
CA PHE A 123 5.50 8.64 -13.37
C PHE A 123 6.05 9.08 -14.70
N LEU A 124 7.10 9.91 -14.67
CA LEU A 124 7.82 10.35 -15.86
C LEU A 124 8.79 9.27 -16.36
N ARG A 125 9.46 8.60 -15.42
CA ARG A 125 10.34 7.44 -15.64
C ARG A 125 10.03 6.38 -14.59
N GLN A 126 9.93 5.12 -15.01
CA GLN A 126 9.62 4.01 -14.12
C GLN A 126 10.17 2.72 -14.70
N MET A 127 10.69 1.86 -13.83
CA MET A 127 10.92 0.48 -14.16
C MET A 127 9.59 -0.27 -14.25
N VAL A 128 9.31 -0.84 -15.40
CA VAL A 128 8.10 -1.64 -15.64
C VAL A 128 8.48 -3.12 -15.57
N VAL A 129 7.78 -3.85 -14.71
CA VAL A 129 7.90 -5.32 -14.59
C VAL A 129 6.82 -5.92 -15.48
N ASP A 130 7.19 -6.35 -16.68
CA ASP A 130 6.27 -6.95 -17.64
C ASP A 130 6.26 -8.47 -17.49
N MET A 131 5.12 -8.99 -17.04
CA MET A 131 4.78 -10.40 -16.93
C MET A 131 3.68 -10.80 -17.93
N ASP A 132 3.23 -9.86 -18.77
CA ASP A 132 2.11 -10.05 -19.69
C ASP A 132 2.56 -10.55 -21.08
N SER A 133 3.75 -10.14 -21.51
CA SER A 133 4.21 -10.35 -22.89
C SER A 133 4.64 -11.80 -23.15
N ASN A 134 5.18 -12.49 -22.15
CA ASN A 134 5.66 -13.87 -22.29
C ASN A 134 5.43 -14.67 -20.99
N PRO A 135 4.82 -15.87 -21.05
CA PRO A 135 4.60 -16.70 -19.86
C PRO A 135 5.90 -17.22 -19.24
N HIS A 136 6.97 -17.38 -20.01
CA HIS A 136 8.25 -17.93 -19.55
C HIS A 136 9.32 -16.87 -19.28
N GLU A 137 8.96 -15.59 -19.36
CA GLU A 137 9.90 -14.48 -19.12
C GLU A 137 9.26 -13.42 -18.23
N VAL A 138 10.09 -12.73 -17.48
CA VAL A 138 9.77 -11.47 -16.83
C VAL A 138 10.74 -10.41 -17.33
N HIS A 139 10.21 -9.35 -17.90
CA HIS A 139 10.99 -8.27 -18.46
C HIS A 139 10.97 -7.06 -17.53
N PHE A 140 12.15 -6.58 -17.16
CA PHE A 140 12.34 -5.31 -16.49
C PHE A 140 12.74 -4.28 -17.52
N THR A 141 11.83 -3.40 -17.89
CA THR A 141 12.02 -2.43 -18.97
C THR A 141 11.79 -1.01 -18.49
N GLN A 142 12.39 -0.04 -19.19
CA GLN A 142 12.10 1.36 -18.94
C GLN A 142 10.69 1.69 -19.48
N LEU A 143 9.91 2.47 -18.72
CA LEU A 143 8.58 2.93 -19.11
C LEU A 143 8.61 3.62 -20.49
N LYS A 144 7.80 3.10 -21.42
CA LYS A 144 7.55 3.69 -22.74
C LYS A 144 6.06 4.00 -22.86
N GLY A 145 5.66 5.20 -22.45
CA GLY A 145 4.27 5.62 -22.44
C GLY A 145 3.86 6.27 -21.11
N LYS A 146 2.64 6.03 -20.68
CA LYS A 146 2.06 6.63 -19.47
C LYS A 146 2.05 5.63 -18.31
N SER A 147 2.32 6.14 -17.11
CA SER A 147 2.09 5.43 -15.86
C SER A 147 1.63 6.42 -14.79
N TYR A 148 0.54 6.08 -14.09
CA TYR A 148 -0.01 6.94 -13.06
C TYR A 148 -0.74 6.16 -11.98
N SER A 149 -0.94 6.82 -10.84
CA SER A 149 -1.73 6.31 -9.72
C SER A 149 -2.67 7.39 -9.19
N HIS A 150 -3.95 7.07 -9.06
CA HIS A 150 -4.93 7.83 -8.29
C HIS A 150 -5.27 7.03 -7.05
N THR A 151 -5.22 7.68 -5.90
CA THR A 151 -5.64 7.09 -4.62
C THR A 151 -6.56 8.07 -3.90
N PHE A 152 -7.78 7.63 -3.60
CA PHE A 152 -8.70 8.34 -2.72
C PHE A 152 -8.91 7.50 -1.47
N GLN A 153 -8.88 8.12 -0.29
CA GLN A 153 -9.17 7.48 0.99
C GLN A 153 -10.09 8.36 1.82
N ALA A 154 -11.08 7.73 2.44
CA ALA A 154 -11.94 8.34 3.44
C ALA A 154 -11.91 7.48 4.70
N GLU A 155 -11.76 8.11 5.86
CA GLU A 155 -11.81 7.45 7.16
C GLU A 155 -12.71 8.27 8.10
N ALA A 156 -13.61 7.60 8.79
CA ALA A 156 -14.45 8.16 9.81
C ALA A 156 -14.34 7.35 11.10
N SER A 157 -14.12 8.03 12.24
CA SER A 157 -14.06 7.41 13.55
C SER A 157 -14.96 8.16 14.52
N TYR A 158 -15.87 7.43 15.18
CA TYR A 158 -16.82 8.01 16.10
C TYR A 158 -16.97 7.19 17.38
N PRO A 159 -16.80 7.79 18.57
CA PRO A 159 -17.05 7.14 19.85
C PRO A 159 -18.55 7.20 20.21
N PHE A 160 -19.34 6.19 19.85
CA PHE A 160 -20.80 6.18 20.02
C PHE A 160 -21.26 6.29 21.50
N PHE A 161 -20.58 5.55 22.38
CA PHE A 161 -20.80 5.63 23.82
C PHE A 161 -19.50 5.35 24.58
N LYS A 162 -19.52 5.44 25.91
CA LYS A 162 -18.32 5.27 26.72
C LYS A 162 -17.72 3.88 26.52
N GLY A 163 -16.49 3.85 26.05
CA GLY A 163 -15.73 2.63 25.77
C GLY A 163 -15.96 2.04 24.37
N PHE A 164 -16.94 2.51 23.58
CA PHE A 164 -17.20 1.98 22.23
C PHE A 164 -16.86 2.99 21.13
N THR A 165 -15.97 2.60 20.24
CA THR A 165 -15.58 3.36 19.06
C THR A 165 -15.77 2.53 17.81
N LEU A 166 -16.38 3.14 16.80
CA LEU A 166 -16.48 2.57 15.45
C LEU A 166 -15.63 3.40 14.49
N THR A 167 -14.76 2.71 13.75
CA THR A 167 -13.94 3.31 12.69
C THR A 167 -14.27 2.63 11.38
N ALA A 168 -14.57 3.42 10.35
CA ALA A 168 -14.80 2.96 8.99
C ALA A 168 -13.81 3.66 8.08
N ALA A 169 -13.09 2.91 7.24
CA ALA A 169 -12.21 3.46 6.22
C ALA A 169 -12.48 2.80 4.87
N TYR A 170 -12.37 3.59 3.82
CA TYR A 170 -12.51 3.12 2.45
C TYR A 170 -11.47 3.78 1.56
N ARG A 171 -10.77 2.98 0.76
CA ARG A 171 -9.77 3.43 -0.19
C ARG A 171 -10.09 2.94 -1.58
N LEU A 172 -10.06 3.85 -2.54
CA LEU A 172 -10.11 3.57 -3.98
C LEU A 172 -8.71 3.77 -4.56
N THR A 173 -8.31 2.89 -5.47
CA THR A 173 -7.00 2.94 -6.11
C THR A 173 -7.16 2.63 -7.60
N ASP A 174 -6.71 3.55 -8.48
CA ASP A 174 -6.59 3.32 -9.93
C ASP A 174 -5.13 3.52 -10.33
N VAL A 175 -4.44 2.42 -10.61
CA VAL A 175 -3.03 2.42 -11.03
C VAL A 175 -2.94 1.80 -12.40
N LYS A 176 -2.44 2.59 -13.37
CA LYS A 176 -2.24 2.12 -14.75
C LYS A 176 -0.81 2.39 -15.20
N THR A 177 -0.30 1.45 -15.95
CA THR A 177 1.04 1.48 -16.54
C THR A 177 0.98 0.97 -17.97
N THR A 178 1.80 1.52 -18.85
CA THR A 178 1.92 1.04 -20.24
C THR A 178 2.78 -0.22 -20.28
N TYR A 179 2.20 -1.32 -20.76
CA TYR A 179 2.85 -2.60 -21.04
C TYR A 179 2.77 -2.87 -22.54
N GLY A 180 3.90 -3.07 -23.21
CA GLY A 180 3.90 -3.35 -24.64
C GLY A 180 3.15 -2.30 -25.51
N GLY A 181 3.20 -1.02 -25.12
CA GLY A 181 2.49 0.06 -25.81
C GLY A 181 1.01 0.23 -25.42
N VAL A 182 0.45 -0.62 -24.55
CA VAL A 182 -0.96 -0.55 -24.14
C VAL A 182 -1.06 -0.16 -22.66
N LEU A 183 -1.82 0.89 -22.37
CA LEU A 183 -2.09 1.34 -21.00
C LEU A 183 -3.08 0.39 -20.31
N ARG A 184 -2.64 -0.29 -19.26
CA ARG A 184 -3.42 -1.29 -18.51
C ARG A 184 -3.34 -1.07 -17.02
N GLU A 185 -4.30 -1.62 -16.27
CA GLU A 185 -4.25 -1.70 -14.81
C GLU A 185 -2.99 -2.46 -14.38
N ARG A 186 -2.32 -1.99 -13.34
CA ARG A 186 -1.16 -2.69 -12.77
C ARG A 186 -1.62 -4.02 -12.17
N PRO A 187 -0.93 -5.16 -12.44
CA PRO A 187 -1.27 -6.45 -11.84
C PRO A 187 -1.18 -6.41 -10.31
N PHE A 188 -1.96 -7.25 -9.64
CA PHE A 188 -2.01 -7.43 -8.19
C PHE A 188 -2.44 -6.20 -7.38
N VAL A 189 -2.92 -5.16 -8.03
CA VAL A 189 -3.48 -3.98 -7.35
C VAL A 189 -5.00 -4.10 -7.30
N GLY A 190 -5.55 -4.24 -6.08
CA GLY A 190 -6.99 -4.21 -5.85
C GLY A 190 -7.55 -2.81 -6.04
N ARG A 191 -8.73 -2.70 -6.68
CA ARG A 191 -9.37 -1.40 -6.97
C ARG A 191 -9.84 -0.66 -5.72
N TYR A 192 -10.17 -1.41 -4.65
CA TYR A 192 -10.59 -0.80 -3.39
C TYR A 192 -10.17 -1.65 -2.19
N LYS A 193 -10.10 -1.01 -1.04
CA LYS A 193 -10.05 -1.65 0.27
C LYS A 193 -11.03 -0.96 1.20
N GLY A 194 -11.80 -1.76 1.95
CA GLY A 194 -12.66 -1.30 3.03
C GLY A 194 -12.19 -1.85 4.36
N LEU A 195 -12.37 -1.07 5.42
CA LEU A 195 -12.10 -1.46 6.79
C LEU A 195 -13.26 -0.98 7.68
N LEU A 196 -13.78 -1.87 8.50
CA LEU A 196 -14.70 -1.53 9.56
C LEU A 196 -14.20 -2.14 10.87
N THR A 197 -13.84 -1.29 11.82
CA THR A 197 -13.35 -1.71 13.14
C THR A 197 -14.31 -1.25 14.22
N ALA A 198 -14.83 -2.18 15.01
CA ALA A 198 -15.58 -1.93 16.23
C ALA A 198 -14.71 -2.32 17.43
N SER A 199 -14.45 -1.36 18.30
CA SER A 199 -13.67 -1.57 19.54
C SER A 199 -14.52 -1.18 20.74
N TYR A 200 -14.63 -2.10 21.69
CA TYR A 200 -15.34 -1.87 22.95
C TYR A 200 -14.47 -2.21 24.14
N GLN A 201 -14.26 -1.23 25.01
CA GLN A 201 -13.58 -1.40 26.29
C GLN A 201 -14.59 -1.22 27.43
N THR A 202 -14.68 -2.23 28.31
CA THR A 202 -15.56 -2.19 29.47
C THR A 202 -15.16 -1.10 30.47
N PRO A 203 -16.05 -0.66 31.36
CA PRO A 203 -15.70 0.21 32.48
C PRO A 203 -14.49 -0.34 33.25
N LEU A 204 -13.60 0.55 33.70
CA LEU A 204 -12.34 0.24 34.37
C LEU A 204 -11.27 -0.42 33.45
N GLY A 205 -11.53 -0.54 32.15
CA GLY A 205 -10.57 -1.08 31.20
C GLY A 205 -10.21 -2.57 31.41
N ILE A 206 -11.12 -3.36 32.01
CA ILE A 206 -10.84 -4.77 32.37
C ILE A 206 -10.87 -5.66 31.13
N TRP A 207 -11.85 -5.46 30.25
CA TRP A 207 -12.00 -6.21 29.01
C TRP A 207 -12.02 -5.29 27.81
N GLN A 208 -11.42 -5.74 26.71
CA GLN A 208 -11.52 -5.10 25.39
C GLN A 208 -11.93 -6.14 24.36
N PHE A 209 -12.84 -5.75 23.48
CA PHE A 209 -13.35 -6.54 22.37
C PHE A 209 -13.10 -5.77 21.11
N ASP A 210 -12.37 -6.35 20.18
CA ASP A 210 -12.05 -5.76 18.90
C ASP A 210 -12.54 -6.66 17.78
N VAL A 211 -13.28 -6.08 16.84
CA VAL A 211 -13.77 -6.76 15.65
C VAL A 211 -13.39 -5.93 14.44
N THR A 212 -12.71 -6.52 13.47
CA THR A 212 -12.31 -5.85 12.25
C THR A 212 -12.76 -6.65 11.04
N LEU A 213 -13.59 -6.05 10.20
CA LEU A 213 -13.95 -6.54 8.88
C LEU A 213 -13.10 -5.82 7.83
N GLN A 214 -12.41 -6.59 7.00
CA GLN A 214 -11.65 -6.09 5.87
C GLN A 214 -12.31 -6.53 4.56
N LEU A 215 -12.55 -5.59 3.66
CA LEU A 215 -13.04 -5.80 2.31
C LEU A 215 -11.87 -5.57 1.35
N ASN A 216 -11.47 -6.59 0.60
CA ASN A 216 -10.39 -6.52 -0.37
C ASN A 216 -10.97 -6.61 -1.78
N GLY A 217 -10.82 -5.55 -2.56
CA GLY A 217 -11.30 -5.49 -3.94
C GLY A 217 -10.51 -6.39 -4.87
N GLY A 218 -11.16 -6.88 -5.90
CA GLY A 218 -10.50 -7.63 -6.96
C GLY A 218 -9.58 -6.75 -7.80
N GLY A 219 -8.68 -7.39 -8.54
CA GLY A 219 -7.73 -6.74 -9.41
C GLY A 219 -7.35 -7.57 -10.62
N ARG A 220 -6.47 -7.04 -11.45
CA ARG A 220 -5.94 -7.73 -12.64
C ARG A 220 -4.82 -8.70 -12.25
N LEU A 221 -4.72 -9.79 -12.98
CA LEU A 221 -3.59 -10.72 -13.00
C LEU A 221 -2.84 -10.59 -14.33
N PRO A 222 -1.56 -10.98 -14.41
CA PRO A 222 -0.86 -11.10 -15.68
C PRO A 222 -1.60 -12.00 -16.66
N GLN A 223 -1.61 -11.62 -17.94
CA GLN A 223 -2.42 -12.30 -18.97
C GLN A 223 -1.67 -13.39 -19.74
N SER A 224 -0.36 -13.50 -19.59
CA SER A 224 0.49 -14.37 -20.39
C SER A 224 0.06 -15.85 -20.34
N TYR A 225 -0.42 -16.34 -19.20
CA TYR A 225 -0.85 -17.74 -19.05
C TYR A 225 -2.17 -18.09 -19.73
N MET A 226 -2.91 -17.11 -20.22
CA MET A 226 -4.14 -17.36 -20.96
C MET A 226 -3.87 -17.79 -22.42
N LEU A 227 -2.62 -17.68 -22.86
CA LEU A 227 -2.23 -17.87 -24.25
C LEU A 227 -1.65 -19.26 -24.54
N GLU A 228 -1.33 -20.06 -23.52
CA GLU A 228 -0.75 -21.38 -23.70
C GLU A 228 -1.77 -22.50 -23.54
N GLN A 229 -1.75 -23.46 -24.49
CA GLN A 229 -2.54 -24.69 -24.44
C GLN A 229 -1.95 -25.63 -23.37
N GLY A 230 -2.82 -26.19 -22.51
CA GLY A 230 -2.43 -27.21 -21.53
C GLY A 230 -2.13 -26.69 -20.14
N ILE A 231 -2.06 -25.35 -19.92
CA ILE A 231 -2.05 -24.76 -18.57
C ILE A 231 -3.48 -24.57 -18.09
N PRO A 232 -3.82 -24.94 -16.83
CA PRO A 232 -5.14 -24.69 -16.27
C PRO A 232 -5.52 -23.21 -16.46
N ALA A 233 -6.71 -22.95 -17.00
CA ALA A 233 -7.18 -21.60 -17.29
C ALA A 233 -7.05 -20.72 -16.06
N TRP A 234 -6.13 -19.77 -16.11
CA TRP A 234 -5.93 -18.78 -15.06
C TRP A 234 -6.77 -17.56 -15.38
N ASN A 235 -7.58 -17.13 -14.43
CA ASN A 235 -8.42 -15.96 -14.66
C ASN A 235 -7.55 -14.70 -14.82
N SER A 236 -7.92 -13.83 -15.76
CA SER A 236 -7.27 -12.51 -15.95
C SER A 236 -7.50 -11.54 -14.79
N ARG A 237 -8.41 -11.88 -13.87
CA ARG A 237 -8.75 -11.09 -12.70
C ARG A 237 -9.03 -12.00 -11.50
N TYR A 238 -8.57 -11.56 -10.32
CA TYR A 238 -9.02 -12.14 -9.07
C TYR A 238 -10.24 -11.40 -8.52
N LYS A 239 -11.06 -12.13 -7.79
CA LYS A 239 -12.30 -11.61 -7.20
C LYS A 239 -12.03 -10.89 -5.87
N ALA A 240 -12.95 -10.01 -5.50
CA ALA A 240 -12.98 -9.43 -4.15
C ALA A 240 -13.21 -10.53 -3.10
N TYR A 241 -12.68 -10.29 -1.90
CA TYR A 241 -12.83 -11.18 -0.75
C TYR A 241 -12.86 -10.39 0.57
N GLU A 242 -13.36 -11.06 1.60
CA GLU A 242 -13.54 -10.49 2.93
C GLU A 242 -12.74 -11.28 3.95
N GLN A 243 -12.25 -10.57 4.97
CA GLN A 243 -11.58 -11.16 6.13
C GLN A 243 -12.17 -10.56 7.40
N LEU A 244 -12.55 -11.43 8.34
CA LEU A 244 -13.02 -11.05 9.65
C LEU A 244 -11.95 -11.42 10.68
N ASN A 245 -11.53 -10.44 11.48
CA ASN A 245 -10.61 -10.62 12.60
C ASN A 245 -11.31 -10.22 13.89
N VAL A 246 -11.10 -11.02 14.95
CA VAL A 246 -11.70 -10.77 16.27
C VAL A 246 -10.65 -10.99 17.32
N GLN A 247 -10.58 -10.11 18.31
CA GLN A 247 -9.74 -10.28 19.49
C GLN A 247 -10.49 -9.89 20.76
N VAL A 248 -10.29 -10.67 21.80
CA VAL A 248 -10.73 -10.37 23.17
C VAL A 248 -9.49 -10.29 24.05
N THR A 249 -9.38 -9.20 24.79
CA THR A 249 -8.25 -8.95 25.69
C THR A 249 -8.78 -8.73 27.11
N ARG A 250 -8.16 -9.40 28.09
CA ARG A 250 -8.37 -9.13 29.51
C ARG A 250 -7.13 -8.47 30.08
N TYR A 251 -7.31 -7.32 30.69
CA TYR A 251 -6.25 -6.55 31.34
C TYR A 251 -6.20 -6.83 32.83
N PHE A 252 -4.98 -6.96 33.36
CA PHE A 252 -4.64 -7.01 34.75
C PHE A 252 -3.65 -5.87 35.07
N ARG A 253 -3.23 -5.71 36.30
CA ARG A 253 -2.39 -4.57 36.70
C ARG A 253 -1.10 -4.42 35.87
N HIS A 254 -0.37 -5.52 35.67
CA HIS A 254 0.92 -5.52 34.97
C HIS A 254 0.96 -6.41 33.73
N TRP A 255 -0.11 -7.07 33.40
CA TRP A 255 -0.16 -8.00 32.28
C TRP A 255 -1.54 -8.05 31.65
N SER A 256 -1.60 -8.59 30.47
CA SER A 256 -2.86 -8.86 29.79
C SER A 256 -2.79 -10.21 29.08
N ILE A 257 -3.93 -10.87 29.01
CA ILE A 257 -4.12 -12.06 28.18
C ILE A 257 -5.03 -11.68 27.04
N TYR A 258 -4.71 -12.13 25.86
CA TYR A 258 -5.56 -11.96 24.69
C TYR A 258 -5.72 -13.26 23.93
N VAL A 259 -6.90 -13.46 23.36
CA VAL A 259 -7.25 -14.55 22.45
C VAL A 259 -7.92 -13.95 21.24
N GLY A 260 -7.59 -14.45 20.06
CA GLY A 260 -8.16 -13.93 18.84
C GLY A 260 -8.13 -14.92 17.69
N GLY A 261 -8.72 -14.49 16.61
CA GLY A 261 -8.70 -15.20 15.35
C GLY A 261 -8.63 -14.23 14.18
N GLU A 262 -7.81 -14.56 13.23
CA GLU A 262 -7.64 -13.85 11.98
C GLU A 262 -8.26 -14.64 10.84
N ASN A 263 -8.75 -13.92 9.83
CA ASN A 263 -9.39 -14.51 8.65
C ASN A 263 -10.47 -15.55 9.01
N LEU A 264 -11.35 -15.21 9.97
CA LEU A 264 -12.43 -16.08 10.44
C LEU A 264 -13.46 -16.41 9.35
N THR A 265 -13.48 -15.65 8.24
CA THR A 265 -14.23 -16.01 7.04
C THR A 265 -13.67 -17.25 6.35
N GLY A 266 -12.44 -17.65 6.71
CA GLY A 266 -11.78 -18.82 6.14
C GLY A 266 -11.40 -18.66 4.66
N PHE A 267 -11.41 -17.42 4.14
CA PHE A 267 -11.05 -17.19 2.75
C PHE A 267 -9.60 -17.59 2.48
N LYS A 268 -9.37 -18.29 1.38
CA LYS A 268 -8.03 -18.58 0.86
C LYS A 268 -8.03 -18.61 -0.66
N GLN A 269 -6.94 -18.17 -1.24
CA GLN A 269 -6.71 -18.30 -2.67
C GLN A 269 -6.68 -19.78 -3.06
N LYS A 270 -7.45 -20.13 -4.11
CA LYS A 270 -7.40 -21.47 -4.69
C LYS A 270 -6.28 -21.52 -5.72
N ASN A 271 -5.56 -22.64 -5.76
CA ASN A 271 -4.49 -22.93 -6.73
C ASN A 271 -3.50 -21.75 -6.86
N PRO A 272 -2.78 -21.36 -5.79
CA PRO A 272 -1.88 -20.21 -5.84
C PRO A 272 -0.61 -20.44 -6.65
N ILE A 273 -0.33 -21.69 -7.02
CA ILE A 273 0.88 -22.09 -7.74
C ILE A 273 0.46 -22.74 -9.07
N ILE A 274 1.01 -22.26 -10.16
CA ILE A 274 0.87 -22.86 -11.48
C ILE A 274 1.81 -24.06 -11.58
N ASP A 275 1.32 -25.15 -12.14
CA ASP A 275 2.04 -26.42 -12.32
C ASP A 275 2.72 -26.92 -11.02
N ALA A 276 1.98 -26.86 -9.90
CA ALA A 276 2.48 -27.23 -8.57
C ALA A 276 2.98 -28.69 -8.47
N SER A 277 2.49 -29.59 -9.34
CA SER A 277 2.91 -30.98 -9.41
C SER A 277 4.28 -31.18 -10.07
N ASN A 278 4.78 -30.19 -10.80
CA ASN A 278 6.06 -30.23 -11.51
C ASN A 278 6.94 -29.00 -11.19
N PRO A 279 7.52 -28.92 -9.97
CA PRO A 279 8.25 -27.73 -9.52
C PRO A 279 9.49 -27.38 -10.35
N TRP A 280 10.00 -28.33 -11.14
CA TRP A 280 11.16 -28.17 -12.02
C TRP A 280 10.76 -28.00 -13.50
N GLY A 281 9.48 -27.98 -13.77
CA GLY A 281 8.93 -27.78 -15.11
C GLY A 281 9.03 -26.33 -15.58
N SER A 282 8.97 -26.14 -16.89
CA SER A 282 9.05 -24.81 -17.52
C SER A 282 7.83 -23.90 -17.17
N ASN A 283 6.73 -24.51 -16.74
CA ASN A 283 5.47 -23.79 -16.44
C ASN A 283 5.30 -23.49 -14.94
N PHE A 284 6.23 -23.94 -14.08
CA PHE A 284 6.11 -23.71 -12.64
C PHE A 284 6.17 -22.22 -12.30
N ASP A 285 5.15 -21.73 -11.60
CA ASP A 285 5.13 -20.34 -11.10
C ASP A 285 4.38 -20.22 -9.77
N SER A 286 5.09 -19.80 -8.72
CA SER A 286 4.55 -19.51 -7.40
C SER A 286 4.41 -18.01 -7.10
N THR A 287 4.59 -17.15 -8.09
CA THR A 287 4.64 -15.68 -7.92
C THR A 287 3.27 -15.01 -8.04
N LEU A 288 2.23 -15.75 -8.43
CA LEU A 288 0.88 -15.22 -8.68
C LEU A 288 -0.02 -15.24 -7.43
N THR A 289 0.57 -15.06 -6.26
CA THR A 289 -0.19 -14.98 -5.01
C THR A 289 -0.77 -13.59 -4.82
N TRP A 290 -2.09 -13.49 -4.70
CA TRP A 290 -2.84 -12.23 -4.55
C TRP A 290 -3.72 -12.18 -3.29
N GLY A 291 -3.91 -13.29 -2.61
CA GLY A 291 -4.77 -13.40 -1.43
C GLY A 291 -4.19 -14.30 -0.36
N PRO A 292 -4.86 -14.46 0.77
CA PRO A 292 -4.44 -15.35 1.85
C PRO A 292 -4.22 -16.78 1.37
N MET A 293 -3.11 -17.37 1.81
CA MET A 293 -2.77 -18.78 1.56
C MET A 293 -3.35 -19.71 2.60
N HIS A 294 -3.66 -19.16 3.78
CA HIS A 294 -4.19 -19.87 4.95
C HIS A 294 -5.64 -19.47 5.21
N GLY A 295 -6.45 -20.38 5.71
CA GLY A 295 -7.78 -20.08 6.24
C GLY A 295 -7.70 -19.36 7.59
N ALA A 296 -8.67 -19.63 8.46
CA ALA A 296 -8.68 -19.03 9.78
C ALA A 296 -7.45 -19.45 10.62
N VAL A 297 -6.87 -18.48 11.32
CA VAL A 297 -5.76 -18.65 12.25
C VAL A 297 -6.22 -18.20 13.64
N TYR A 298 -6.01 -19.02 14.66
CA TYR A 298 -6.33 -18.68 16.05
C TYR A 298 -5.05 -18.51 16.84
N TYR A 299 -5.07 -17.57 17.76
CA TYR A 299 -3.90 -17.28 18.60
C TYR A 299 -4.31 -16.94 20.03
N VAL A 300 -3.39 -17.19 20.95
CA VAL A 300 -3.44 -16.76 22.34
C VAL A 300 -2.09 -16.13 22.69
N GLY A 301 -2.12 -15.08 23.48
CA GLY A 301 -0.89 -14.43 23.90
C GLY A 301 -1.01 -13.75 25.26
N VAL A 302 0.13 -13.49 25.86
CA VAL A 302 0.28 -12.77 27.12
C VAL A 302 1.23 -11.61 26.88
N ARG A 303 0.87 -10.43 27.38
CA ARG A 303 1.72 -9.24 27.35
C ARG A 303 1.99 -8.80 28.78
N PHE A 304 3.24 -8.56 29.10
CA PHE A 304 3.67 -8.00 30.37
C PHE A 304 4.15 -6.56 30.16
N ASN A 305 3.63 -5.62 30.95
CA ASN A 305 4.02 -4.21 30.92
C ASN A 305 4.73 -3.88 32.24
N TRP A 306 6.01 -3.56 32.16
CA TRP A 306 6.78 -3.06 33.27
C TRP A 306 6.77 -1.54 33.24
N GLU A 307 5.82 -0.91 33.92
CA GLU A 307 5.89 0.50 34.22
C GLU A 307 6.64 0.68 35.56
N ARG A 308 7.72 1.43 35.54
CA ARG A 308 8.27 1.98 36.77
C ARG A 308 7.23 2.94 37.34
N LEU A 309 6.66 2.60 38.48
CA LEU A 309 5.93 3.55 39.33
C LEU A 309 6.85 4.63 39.84
#